data_9b3acfbca79a128078272a55f00b9efc
#
_entry.id   9b3acfbca79a128078272a55f00b9efc
#
_cell.length_a   1.000
_cell.length_b   1.000
_cell.length_c   1.000
_cell.angle_alpha   90.00
_cell.angle_beta   90.00
_cell.angle_gamma   90.00
#
_symmetry.space_group_name_H-M   'P 1'
#
loop_
_entity.id
_entity.type
_entity.pdbx_description
1 polymer ?
#
loop_
_entity_poly.entity_id
_entity_poly.type
_entity_poly.pdbx_seq_one_letter_code
_entity_poly.pdbx_strand_id
1 'polypeptide(L)'
;MKYDVGIIGSGPAGLSAAIYAKRANLSAVVIEKEYEGTGQMAESSRIDNYPGFYGISGYDLGEKIREHAENLEIEFLEEEAVAFEETKKGFLVILESGKTLKAKTVIYTAGAEHRKLNVLGSDTFENKGISYCASCDGAFYKEKDVVVIGGSSKPSFWNGMRMLFSNSVLSVAMFT
;
A
#
# COMPACT_ATOMS: atom_id res chain seq x y z
N MET A 1 22.64 -2.66 15.75
CA MET A 1 23.05 -1.77 14.66
C MET A 1 22.24 -0.48 14.77
N LYS A 2 22.78 0.67 14.44
CA LYS A 2 22.08 1.95 14.59
C LYS A 2 21.95 2.58 13.20
N TYR A 3 20.73 2.78 12.74
CA TYR A 3 20.42 3.43 11.47
C TYR A 3 19.99 4.88 11.69
N ASP A 4 20.18 5.72 10.69
CA ASP A 4 19.59 7.05 10.67
C ASP A 4 18.08 6.97 10.46
N VAL A 5 17.65 6.06 9.55
CA VAL A 5 16.24 5.87 9.21
C VAL A 5 15.88 4.37 9.19
N GLY A 6 14.91 3.98 9.98
CA GLY A 6 14.21 2.69 9.86
C GLY A 6 12.90 2.90 9.09
N ILE A 7 12.69 2.16 8.02
CA ILE A 7 11.52 2.28 7.16
C ILE A 7 10.71 0.99 7.29
N ILE A 8 9.47 1.10 7.74
CA ILE A 8 8.57 -0.05 7.92
C ILE A 8 7.65 -0.15 6.73
N GLY A 9 7.84 -1.20 5.93
CA GLY A 9 7.12 -1.47 4.69
C GLY A 9 7.90 -1.11 3.43
N SER A 10 7.91 -2.03 2.48
CA SER A 10 8.62 -1.97 1.19
C SER A 10 7.72 -1.65 0.00
N GLY A 11 6.52 -1.14 0.24
CA GLY A 11 5.68 -0.59 -0.83
C GLY A 11 6.28 0.66 -1.48
N PRO A 12 5.63 1.24 -2.50
CA PRO A 12 6.19 2.37 -3.25
C PRO A 12 6.54 3.58 -2.38
N ALA A 13 5.83 3.79 -1.29
CA ALA A 13 6.11 4.87 -0.35
C ALA A 13 7.42 4.61 0.43
N GLY A 14 7.60 3.39 0.95
CA GLY A 14 8.78 3.00 1.69
C GLY A 14 10.04 2.96 0.81
N LEU A 15 9.94 2.36 -0.37
CA LEU A 15 11.05 2.32 -1.32
C LEU A 15 11.45 3.72 -1.77
N SER A 16 10.47 4.61 -2.05
CA SER A 16 10.76 6.01 -2.37
C SER A 16 11.50 6.70 -1.23
N ALA A 17 11.03 6.53 0.02
CA ALA A 17 11.69 7.09 1.19
C ALA A 17 13.13 6.57 1.34
N ALA A 18 13.35 5.26 1.14
CA ALA A 18 14.65 4.62 1.21
C ALA A 18 15.63 5.17 0.16
N ILE A 19 15.17 5.29 -1.10
CA ILE A 19 15.95 5.88 -2.20
C ILE A 19 16.41 7.29 -1.83
N TYR A 20 15.52 8.13 -1.33
CA TYR A 20 15.88 9.50 -0.94
C TYR A 20 16.76 9.55 0.30
N ALA A 21 16.55 8.69 1.29
CA ALA A 21 17.45 8.57 2.45
C ALA A 21 18.87 8.21 2.01
N LYS A 22 19.02 7.23 1.13
CA LYS A 22 20.33 6.83 0.60
C LYS A 22 20.99 7.96 -0.20
N ARG A 23 20.24 8.67 -1.05
CA ARG A 23 20.73 9.83 -1.79
C ARG A 23 21.16 10.98 -0.89
N ALA A 24 20.56 11.10 0.29
CA ALA A 24 20.98 12.04 1.33
C ALA A 24 22.15 11.53 2.18
N ASN A 25 22.77 10.41 1.80
CA ASN A 25 23.87 9.77 2.52
C ASN A 25 23.53 9.35 3.95
N LEU A 26 22.25 8.98 4.18
CA LEU A 26 21.78 8.44 5.46
C LEU A 26 21.86 6.91 5.43
N SER A 27 22.21 6.31 6.57
CA SER A 27 22.08 4.88 6.77
C SER A 27 20.59 4.52 6.93
N ALA A 28 20.04 3.78 5.98
CA ALA A 28 18.65 3.39 5.98
C ALA A 28 18.51 1.86 5.90
N VAL A 29 17.47 1.33 6.53
CA VAL A 29 17.04 -0.06 6.41
C VAL A 29 15.56 -0.10 6.15
N VAL A 30 15.14 -0.94 5.20
CA VAL A 30 13.73 -1.25 4.93
C VAL A 30 13.40 -2.56 5.64
N ILE A 31 12.38 -2.55 6.46
CA ILE A 31 11.86 -3.71 7.19
C ILE A 31 10.59 -4.15 6.47
N GLU A 32 10.59 -5.36 5.96
CA GLU A 32 9.48 -5.94 5.19
C GLU A 32 9.13 -7.33 5.70
N LYS A 33 7.84 -7.62 5.76
CA LYS A 33 7.36 -8.92 6.22
C LYS A 33 7.69 -10.03 5.23
N GLU A 34 7.53 -9.76 3.95
CA GLU A 34 7.71 -10.69 2.85
C GLU A 34 8.31 -9.95 1.64
N TYR A 35 9.09 -10.64 0.83
CA TYR A 35 9.74 -10.10 -0.37
C TYR A 35 8.74 -9.57 -1.42
N GLU A 36 7.47 -9.91 -1.36
CA GLU A 36 6.42 -9.43 -2.28
C GLU A 36 6.18 -7.90 -2.27
N GLY A 37 7.16 -7.17 -1.84
CA GLY A 37 7.37 -5.79 -1.47
C GLY A 37 6.84 -4.67 -2.35
N THR A 38 5.81 -4.89 -3.15
CA THR A 38 5.21 -3.83 -3.94
C THR A 38 3.84 -3.40 -3.39
N GLY A 39 3.38 -4.05 -2.31
CA GLY A 39 2.12 -3.73 -1.64
C GLY A 39 0.92 -3.81 -2.58
N GLN A 40 -0.15 -3.11 -2.23
CA GLN A 40 -1.39 -3.09 -3.02
C GLN A 40 -1.21 -2.65 -4.49
N MET A 41 -0.12 -1.97 -4.81
CA MET A 41 0.15 -1.57 -6.19
C MET A 41 0.28 -2.78 -7.12
N ALA A 42 0.82 -3.90 -6.64
CA ALA A 42 1.01 -5.12 -7.43
C ALA A 42 -0.31 -5.72 -7.96
N GLU A 43 -1.41 -5.49 -7.26
CA GLU A 43 -2.74 -5.97 -7.64
C GLU A 43 -3.31 -5.24 -8.87
N SER A 44 -2.76 -4.08 -9.22
CA SER A 44 -3.23 -3.29 -10.35
C SER A 44 -2.73 -3.87 -11.67
N SER A 45 -3.64 -4.29 -12.54
CA SER A 45 -3.29 -4.76 -13.88
C SER A 45 -2.74 -3.65 -14.78
N ARG A 46 -3.05 -2.38 -14.45
CA ARG A 46 -2.65 -1.22 -15.26
C ARG A 46 -2.59 0.06 -14.41
N ILE A 47 -1.50 0.79 -14.57
CA ILE A 47 -1.27 2.09 -13.93
C ILE A 47 -1.07 3.16 -15.00
N ASP A 48 -1.95 4.16 -15.01
CA ASP A 48 -1.95 5.26 -15.99
C ASP A 48 -1.52 6.61 -15.38
N ASN A 49 -1.31 6.67 -14.08
CA ASN A 49 -1.04 7.90 -13.33
C ASN A 49 0.37 7.98 -12.73
N TYR A 50 1.29 7.10 -13.16
CA TYR A 50 2.68 7.19 -12.74
C TYR A 50 3.54 7.82 -13.86
N PRO A 51 4.15 9.00 -13.65
CA PRO A 51 4.92 9.69 -14.68
C PRO A 51 6.07 8.84 -15.23
N GLY A 52 6.16 8.74 -16.55
CA GLY A 52 7.19 7.98 -17.27
C GLY A 52 6.85 6.51 -17.52
N PHE A 53 5.79 5.97 -16.89
CA PHE A 53 5.40 4.55 -17.02
C PHE A 53 3.90 4.40 -17.31
N TYR A 54 3.41 5.06 -18.33
CA TYR A 54 2.01 4.97 -18.74
C TYR A 54 1.63 3.55 -19.17
N GLY A 55 0.58 3.01 -18.58
CA GLY A 55 0.04 1.69 -18.91
C GLY A 55 0.83 0.50 -18.38
N ILE A 56 1.80 0.72 -17.48
CA ILE A 56 2.56 -0.36 -16.84
C ILE A 56 1.67 -1.13 -15.84
N SER A 57 1.93 -2.42 -15.66
CA SER A 57 1.31 -3.17 -14.56
C SER A 57 1.86 -2.72 -13.21
N GLY A 58 1.06 -2.86 -12.15
CA GLY A 58 1.52 -2.52 -10.81
C GLY A 58 2.67 -3.40 -10.33
N TYR A 59 2.66 -4.68 -10.73
CA TYR A 59 3.75 -5.60 -10.46
C TYR A 59 5.06 -5.12 -11.12
N ASP A 60 5.06 -4.87 -12.42
CA ASP A 60 6.27 -4.43 -13.14
C ASP A 60 6.78 -3.07 -12.64
N LEU A 61 5.88 -2.17 -12.26
CA LEU A 61 6.29 -0.90 -11.67
C LEU A 61 6.95 -1.10 -10.30
N GLY A 62 6.39 -2.00 -9.50
CA GLY A 62 6.97 -2.37 -8.21
C GLY A 62 8.37 -2.95 -8.33
N GLU A 63 8.56 -3.89 -9.24
CA GLU A 63 9.87 -4.48 -9.53
C GLU A 63 10.90 -3.41 -9.96
N LYS A 64 10.49 -2.45 -10.80
CA LYS A 64 11.39 -1.35 -11.20
C LYS A 64 11.79 -0.44 -10.04
N ILE A 65 10.87 -0.16 -9.13
CA ILE A 65 11.16 0.66 -7.94
C ILE A 65 12.06 -0.14 -6.98
N ARG A 66 11.82 -1.45 -6.85
CA ARG A 66 12.65 -2.36 -6.05
C ARG A 66 14.07 -2.45 -6.59
N GLU A 67 14.22 -2.72 -7.89
CA GLU A 67 15.51 -2.75 -8.58
C GLU A 67 16.29 -1.45 -8.38
N HIS A 68 15.60 -0.30 -8.45
CA HIS A 68 16.24 1.00 -8.19
C HIS A 68 16.79 1.09 -6.76
N ALA A 69 16.03 0.62 -5.78
CA ALA A 69 16.46 0.62 -4.39
C ALA A 69 17.65 -0.32 -4.15
N GLU A 70 17.63 -1.51 -4.75
CA GLU A 70 18.71 -2.50 -4.67
C GLU A 70 20.00 -2.01 -5.33
N ASN A 71 19.90 -1.38 -6.51
CA ASN A 71 21.04 -0.75 -7.19
C ASN A 71 21.70 0.37 -6.38
N LEU A 72 20.98 0.97 -5.44
CA LEU A 72 21.52 1.92 -4.47
C LEU A 72 22.07 1.24 -3.21
N GLU A 73 22.12 -0.09 -3.17
CA GLU A 73 22.58 -0.87 -2.02
C GLU A 73 21.83 -0.52 -0.72
N ILE A 74 20.50 -0.38 -0.81
CA ILE A 74 19.65 -0.21 0.36
C ILE A 74 19.55 -1.56 1.06
N GLU A 75 19.70 -1.56 2.38
CA GLU A 75 19.58 -2.75 3.20
C GLU A 75 18.11 -3.10 3.41
N PHE A 76 17.76 -4.37 3.18
CA PHE A 76 16.44 -4.93 3.45
C PHE A 76 16.53 -5.95 4.57
N LEU A 77 15.58 -5.88 5.49
CA LEU A 77 15.42 -6.84 6.58
C LEU A 77 14.06 -7.51 6.45
N GLU A 78 14.05 -8.77 6.06
CA GLU A 78 12.85 -9.59 5.90
C GLU A 78 12.41 -10.11 7.28
N GLU A 79 11.69 -9.28 8.01
CA GLU A 79 11.03 -9.58 9.28
C GLU A 79 9.83 -8.65 9.48
N GLU A 80 8.81 -9.09 10.21
CA GLU A 80 7.70 -8.22 10.58
C GLU A 80 8.08 -7.29 11.73
N ALA A 81 7.86 -5.99 11.55
CA ALA A 81 7.95 -5.02 12.64
C ALA A 81 6.61 -5.02 13.41
N VAL A 82 6.60 -5.59 14.60
CA VAL A 82 5.39 -5.72 15.43
C VAL A 82 5.11 -4.52 16.32
N ALA A 83 6.13 -3.74 16.66
CA ALA A 83 5.99 -2.51 17.41
C ALA A 83 7.20 -1.58 17.22
N PHE A 84 7.05 -0.33 17.60
CA PHE A 84 8.17 0.57 17.79
C PHE A 84 7.93 1.47 19.00
N GLU A 85 9.00 1.81 19.71
CA GLU A 85 8.99 2.60 20.93
C GLU A 85 9.91 3.81 20.78
N GLU A 86 9.44 4.97 21.22
CA GLU A 86 10.28 6.15 21.29
C GLU A 86 11.24 6.04 22.49
N THR A 87 12.49 6.42 22.27
CA THR A 87 13.54 6.44 23.28
C THR A 87 14.19 7.82 23.34
N LYS A 88 14.98 8.11 24.36
CA LYS A 88 15.72 9.40 24.46
C LYS A 88 16.67 9.67 23.27
N LYS A 89 16.98 8.68 22.44
CA LYS A 89 17.97 8.79 21.35
C LYS A 89 17.45 8.32 19.99
N GLY A 90 16.15 8.29 19.81
CA GLY A 90 15.46 7.79 18.59
C GLY A 90 14.47 6.70 18.92
N PHE A 91 14.37 5.71 18.07
CA PHE A 91 13.35 4.66 18.14
C PHE A 91 13.99 3.28 18.27
N LEU A 92 13.28 2.40 18.97
CA LEU A 92 13.54 0.98 19.03
C LEU A 92 12.41 0.27 18.26
N VAL A 93 12.72 -0.35 17.12
CA VAL A 93 11.77 -1.18 16.38
C VAL A 93 11.89 -2.60 16.91
N ILE A 94 10.76 -3.20 17.24
CA ILE A 94 10.65 -4.57 17.77
C ILE A 94 10.16 -5.45 16.62
N LEU A 95 10.91 -6.52 16.36
CA LEU A 95 10.65 -7.47 15.30
C LEU A 95 9.93 -8.70 15.85
N GLU A 96 9.21 -9.44 14.99
CA GLU A 96 8.47 -10.64 15.38
C GLU A 96 9.37 -11.71 16.04
N SER A 97 10.62 -11.82 15.60
CA SER A 97 11.63 -12.70 16.23
C SER A 97 12.03 -12.32 17.67
N GLY A 98 11.55 -11.18 18.18
CA GLY A 98 11.96 -10.59 19.44
C GLY A 98 13.27 -9.79 19.37
N LYS A 99 13.94 -9.77 18.23
CA LYS A 99 15.08 -8.88 18.01
C LYS A 99 14.65 -7.43 17.96
N THR A 100 15.59 -6.54 18.18
CA THR A 100 15.34 -5.11 18.15
C THR A 100 16.32 -4.37 17.24
N LEU A 101 15.81 -3.36 16.55
CA LEU A 101 16.58 -2.49 15.68
C LEU A 101 16.50 -1.05 16.19
N LYS A 102 17.62 -0.35 16.23
CA LYS A 102 17.69 1.05 16.66
C LYS A 102 17.80 1.97 15.45
N ALA A 103 16.93 2.96 15.39
CA ALA A 103 16.95 4.00 14.36
C ALA A 103 16.80 5.39 15.03
N LYS A 104 17.39 6.42 14.41
CA LYS A 104 17.17 7.80 14.87
C LYS A 104 15.77 8.27 14.54
N THR A 105 15.24 7.84 13.39
CA THR A 105 13.91 8.17 12.87
C THR A 105 13.26 6.93 12.31
N VAL A 106 11.93 6.82 12.42
CA VAL A 106 11.13 5.77 11.80
C VAL A 106 10.18 6.41 10.80
N ILE A 107 10.12 5.84 9.61
CA ILE A 107 9.11 6.14 8.59
C ILE A 107 8.18 4.93 8.50
N TYR A 108 6.91 5.14 8.84
CA TYR A 108 5.90 4.08 8.81
C TYR A 108 5.14 4.09 7.48
N THR A 109 5.33 3.07 6.69
CA THR A 109 4.76 2.90 5.34
C THR A 109 4.21 1.48 5.14
N ALA A 110 3.68 0.89 6.19
CA ALA A 110 3.14 -0.48 6.17
C ALA A 110 1.87 -0.64 5.31
N GLY A 111 1.45 0.43 4.62
CA GLY A 111 0.27 0.40 3.77
C GLY A 111 -1.04 0.38 4.54
N ALA A 112 -2.08 -0.09 3.88
CA ALA A 112 -3.42 -0.24 4.45
C ALA A 112 -4.10 -1.43 3.79
N GLU A 113 -4.91 -2.14 4.55
CA GLU A 113 -5.81 -3.15 4.02
C GLU A 113 -7.23 -2.61 3.95
N HIS A 114 -7.94 -2.95 2.88
CA HIS A 114 -9.35 -2.66 2.79
C HIS A 114 -10.12 -3.54 3.78
N ARG A 115 -11.03 -2.94 4.53
CA ARG A 115 -11.96 -3.74 5.34
C ARG A 115 -12.89 -4.50 4.39
N LYS A 116 -12.75 -5.82 4.36
CA LYS A 116 -13.59 -6.68 3.51
C LYS A 116 -15.06 -6.59 3.91
N LEU A 117 -15.92 -6.66 2.89
CA LEU A 117 -17.36 -6.73 3.07
C LEU A 117 -17.74 -8.10 3.63
N ASN A 118 -18.33 -8.12 4.84
CA ASN A 118 -18.73 -9.36 5.50
C ASN A 118 -20.17 -9.74 5.11
N VAL A 119 -20.34 -10.20 3.87
CA VAL A 119 -21.62 -10.72 3.35
C VAL A 119 -21.40 -12.05 2.65
N LEU A 120 -22.45 -12.86 2.55
CA LEU A 120 -22.39 -14.15 1.89
C LEU A 120 -21.99 -13.97 0.42
N GLY A 121 -20.95 -14.68 -0.02
CA GLY A 121 -20.43 -14.63 -1.38
C GLY A 121 -19.40 -13.55 -1.66
N SER A 122 -19.02 -12.71 -0.67
CA SER A 122 -18.03 -11.64 -0.87
C SER A 122 -16.73 -12.15 -1.46
N ASP A 123 -16.19 -13.25 -0.97
CA ASP A 123 -14.93 -13.83 -1.47
C ASP A 123 -15.06 -14.35 -2.91
N THR A 124 -16.24 -14.83 -3.29
CA THR A 124 -16.50 -15.36 -4.65
C THR A 124 -16.57 -14.23 -5.69
N PHE A 125 -17.10 -13.08 -5.30
CA PHE A 125 -17.34 -11.93 -6.17
C PHE A 125 -16.26 -10.84 -6.08
N GLU A 126 -15.25 -11.01 -5.24
CA GLU A 126 -14.09 -10.10 -5.19
C GLU A 126 -13.43 -10.05 -6.58
N ASN A 127 -13.24 -8.86 -7.13
CA ASN A 127 -12.80 -8.59 -8.50
C ASN A 127 -13.72 -9.14 -9.62
N LYS A 128 -14.93 -9.60 -9.28
CA LYS A 128 -15.94 -10.13 -10.22
C LYS A 128 -17.32 -9.48 -10.03
N GLY A 129 -17.34 -8.28 -9.50
CA GLY A 129 -18.55 -7.53 -9.17
C GLY A 129 -18.47 -6.80 -7.85
N ILE A 130 -17.56 -7.19 -6.96
CA ILE A 130 -17.20 -6.44 -5.76
C ILE A 130 -15.83 -5.82 -5.98
N SER A 131 -15.73 -4.51 -5.83
CA SER A 131 -14.46 -3.77 -5.86
C SER A 131 -14.31 -2.93 -4.60
N TYR A 132 -13.09 -2.85 -4.09
CA TYR A 132 -12.73 -2.01 -2.96
C TYR A 132 -11.96 -0.75 -3.41
N CYS A 133 -11.65 -0.60 -4.69
CA CYS A 133 -10.96 0.55 -5.24
C CYS A 133 -11.80 1.26 -6.30
N ALA A 134 -12.59 2.24 -5.88
CA ALA A 134 -13.44 3.00 -6.79
C ALA A 134 -12.67 3.76 -7.87
N SER A 135 -11.48 4.24 -7.59
CA SER A 135 -10.62 4.94 -8.55
C SER A 135 -9.93 4.00 -9.53
N CYS A 136 -9.69 2.73 -9.14
CA CYS A 136 -9.10 1.73 -10.02
C CYS A 136 -10.13 1.17 -11.00
N ASP A 137 -11.28 0.77 -10.46
CA ASP A 137 -12.25 -0.07 -11.18
C ASP A 137 -13.51 0.67 -11.61
N GLY A 138 -13.73 1.90 -11.13
CA GLY A 138 -14.96 2.65 -11.39
C GLY A 138 -15.32 2.78 -12.87
N ALA A 139 -14.32 2.88 -13.74
CA ALA A 139 -14.52 2.97 -15.18
C ALA A 139 -15.21 1.73 -15.80
N PHE A 140 -15.02 0.55 -15.22
CA PHE A 140 -15.65 -0.71 -15.69
C PHE A 140 -17.14 -0.79 -15.38
N TYR A 141 -17.62 0.05 -14.47
CA TYR A 141 -19.01 0.11 -14.01
C TYR A 141 -19.79 1.28 -14.62
N LYS A 142 -19.23 1.95 -15.63
CA LYS A 142 -19.96 3.00 -16.36
C LYS A 142 -21.26 2.47 -16.95
N GLU A 143 -22.34 3.22 -16.74
CA GLU A 143 -23.72 2.88 -17.19
C GLU A 143 -24.33 1.63 -16.51
N LYS A 144 -23.71 1.14 -15.43
CA LYS A 144 -24.25 0.05 -14.63
C LYS A 144 -24.89 0.57 -13.34
N ASP A 145 -25.84 -0.20 -12.81
CA ASP A 145 -26.36 0.05 -11.47
C ASP A 145 -25.36 -0.50 -10.45
N VAL A 146 -24.91 0.34 -9.53
CA VAL A 146 -23.94 -0.04 -8.50
C VAL A 146 -24.44 0.32 -7.10
N VAL A 147 -24.10 -0.50 -6.13
CA VAL A 147 -24.35 -0.25 -4.71
C VAL A 147 -23.01 0.16 -4.07
N VAL A 148 -22.99 1.31 -3.42
CA VAL A 148 -21.84 1.78 -2.64
C VAL A 148 -22.11 1.56 -1.17
N ILE A 149 -21.27 0.76 -0.51
CA ILE A 149 -21.39 0.44 0.91
C ILE A 149 -20.28 1.18 1.65
N GLY A 150 -20.66 2.13 2.50
CA GLY A 150 -19.72 2.98 3.25
C GLY A 150 -19.21 4.19 2.47
N GLY A 151 -18.13 4.79 2.97
CA GLY A 151 -17.57 6.01 2.40
C GLY A 151 -18.17 7.29 3.00
N SER A 152 -17.28 8.26 3.31
CA SER A 152 -17.69 9.55 3.90
C SER A 152 -17.92 10.64 2.87
N SER A 153 -17.56 10.44 1.59
CA SER A 153 -17.70 11.43 0.53
C SER A 153 -17.96 10.80 -0.83
N LYS A 154 -18.79 11.45 -1.64
CA LYS A 154 -19.02 11.06 -3.04
C LYS A 154 -17.81 11.44 -3.89
N PRO A 155 -17.09 10.49 -4.51
CA PRO A 155 -16.04 10.83 -5.46
C PRO A 155 -16.64 11.53 -6.68
N SER A 156 -15.99 12.58 -7.15
CA SER A 156 -16.47 13.40 -8.29
C SER A 156 -16.51 12.67 -9.64
N PHE A 157 -15.80 11.52 -9.76
CA PHE A 157 -15.75 10.73 -11.01
C PHE A 157 -16.91 9.75 -11.18
N TRP A 158 -17.85 9.69 -10.22
CA TRP A 158 -19.03 8.81 -10.29
C TRP A 158 -20.15 9.36 -11.18
N ASN A 159 -19.89 10.41 -11.95
CA ASN A 159 -20.84 10.92 -12.91
C ASN A 159 -21.17 9.88 -13.99
N GLY A 160 -22.43 9.43 -14.02
CA GLY A 160 -22.93 8.45 -14.98
C GLY A 160 -23.24 7.07 -14.40
N MET A 161 -23.06 6.84 -13.10
CA MET A 161 -23.50 5.63 -12.42
C MET A 161 -24.77 5.84 -11.61
N ARG A 162 -25.69 4.86 -11.62
CA ARG A 162 -26.81 4.83 -10.68
C ARG A 162 -26.33 4.26 -9.35
N MET A 163 -26.33 5.09 -8.34
CA MET A 163 -25.84 4.71 -7.02
C MET A 163 -26.97 4.47 -6.03
N LEU A 164 -26.94 3.33 -5.37
CA LEU A 164 -27.77 3.01 -4.20
C LEU A 164 -26.88 3.10 -2.95
N PHE A 165 -27.23 3.96 -2.01
CA PHE A 165 -26.42 4.19 -0.78
C PHE A 165 -26.89 3.35 0.39
N SER A 166 -25.93 2.79 1.12
CA SER A 166 -26.16 2.22 2.46
C SER A 166 -25.26 2.95 3.48
N ASN A 167 -25.86 3.42 4.58
CA ASN A 167 -25.24 4.35 5.55
C ASN A 167 -24.36 3.69 6.63
N SER A 168 -24.00 2.41 6.53
CA SER A 168 -23.52 1.71 7.72
C SER A 168 -22.14 1.06 7.69
N VAL A 169 -21.34 1.18 6.61
CA VAL A 169 -20.00 0.54 6.54
C VAL A 169 -18.95 1.39 5.83
N LEU A 170 -17.72 1.33 6.31
CA LEU A 170 -16.54 2.07 5.82
C LEU A 170 -15.86 1.42 4.58
N SER A 171 -16.59 0.69 3.77
CA SER A 171 -16.06 0.02 2.57
C SER A 171 -16.92 0.35 1.36
N VAL A 172 -16.30 0.57 0.21
CA VAL A 172 -17.00 0.69 -1.06
C VAL A 172 -17.00 -0.68 -1.70
N ALA A 173 -18.17 -1.28 -1.87
CA ALA A 173 -18.35 -2.48 -2.65
C ALA A 173 -19.30 -2.16 -3.82
N MET A 174 -18.94 -2.59 -5.01
CA MET A 174 -19.73 -2.40 -6.22
C MET A 174 -20.27 -3.75 -6.67
N PHE A 175 -21.58 -3.84 -6.87
CA PHE A 175 -22.26 -5.02 -7.41
C PHE A 175 -22.81 -4.69 -8.77
N THR A 176 -22.76 -5.63 -9.68
CA THR A 176 -23.44 -5.59 -10.99
C THR A 176 -24.67 -6.43 -10.97
#